data_19dea56c06c2dc63a4e0ba208b7cab38
#
_entry.id   19dea56c06c2dc63a4e0ba208b7cab38
#
_cell.length_a   1.000
_cell.length_b   1.000
_cell.length_c   1.000
_cell.angle_alpha   90.00
_cell.angle_beta   90.00
_cell.angle_gamma   90.00
#
_symmetry.space_group_name_H-M   'P 1'
#
loop_
_entity.id
_entity.type
_entity.pdbx_description
1 polymer ?
#
loop_
_entity_poly.entity_id
_entity_poly.type
_entity_poly.pdbx_seq_one_letter_code
_entity_poly.pdbx_strand_id
1 'polypeptide(L)'
;KGNTPSPESKKFVSYLPDTTYLNDNLKVEEALTFFQDFYEDFNLSKAYQLLNDLNINVKDSFKNLSKGNKEKVQLILVMSRQADLYILDEPIGGVDPAARDYILRTIIQNRSPHSSVIISTHLIADIEPILDEVIFINQGSILIHENAANLRQRYQQSIDEIFRYQFRLY
;
A
#
# COMPACT_ATOMS: atom_id res chain seq x y z
N LYS A 1 6.98 15.32 -11.00
CA LYS A 1 6.72 16.77 -11.19
C LYS A 1 8.01 17.61 -11.12
N GLY A 2 9.20 16.97 -11.23
CA GLY A 2 10.49 17.68 -11.32
C GLY A 2 11.00 18.34 -10.04
N ASN A 3 10.34 18.14 -8.92
CA ASN A 3 10.78 18.69 -7.64
C ASN A 3 11.77 17.73 -6.94
N THR A 4 12.79 18.29 -6.29
CA THR A 4 13.62 17.54 -5.35
C THR A 4 12.78 17.10 -4.14
N PRO A 5 13.18 16.02 -3.42
CA PRO A 5 12.53 15.63 -2.18
C PRO A 5 12.44 16.81 -1.20
N SER A 6 11.21 17.21 -0.85
CA SER A 6 10.91 18.41 -0.07
C SER A 6 9.52 18.28 0.55
N PRO A 7 9.12 19.16 1.49
CA PRO A 7 7.75 19.22 1.96
C PRO A 7 6.73 19.34 0.82
N GLU A 8 7.06 20.09 -0.24
CA GLU A 8 6.18 20.28 -1.40
C GLU A 8 5.99 18.97 -2.19
N SER A 9 7.05 18.19 -2.40
CA SER A 9 6.93 16.89 -3.10
C SER A 9 6.12 15.87 -2.28
N LYS A 10 6.17 15.94 -0.95
CA LYS A 10 5.41 15.07 -0.05
C LYS A 10 3.90 15.30 -0.10
N LYS A 11 3.44 16.48 -0.54
CA LYS A 11 2.01 16.75 -0.73
C LYS A 11 1.37 15.82 -1.76
N PHE A 12 2.13 15.37 -2.76
CA PHE A 12 1.66 14.51 -3.85
C PHE A 12 1.86 13.02 -3.61
N VAL A 13 2.52 12.65 -2.51
CA VAL A 13 2.87 11.25 -2.21
C VAL A 13 2.16 10.81 -0.96
N SER A 14 1.49 9.65 -1.02
CA SER A 14 0.97 8.94 0.13
C SER A 14 1.80 7.68 0.36
N TYR A 15 2.34 7.51 1.57
CA TYR A 15 3.29 6.43 1.87
C TYR A 15 2.78 5.55 3.02
N LEU A 16 2.79 4.25 2.79
CA LEU A 16 2.56 3.22 3.79
C LEU A 16 3.89 2.50 4.05
N PRO A 17 4.52 2.64 5.21
CA PRO A 17 5.70 1.85 5.58
C PRO A 17 5.31 0.44 6.03
N ASP A 18 6.24 -0.51 5.92
CA ASP A 18 6.10 -1.89 6.40
C ASP A 18 5.78 -1.98 7.91
N THR A 19 6.33 -1.06 8.69
CA THR A 19 6.15 -1.06 10.14
C THR A 19 5.17 0.00 10.61
N THR A 20 4.40 -0.32 11.67
CA THR A 20 3.50 0.64 12.32
C THR A 20 4.31 1.80 12.92
N TYR A 21 4.01 3.02 12.50
CA TYR A 21 4.65 4.25 12.99
C TYR A 21 3.75 5.07 13.93
N LEU A 22 2.50 4.66 14.10
CA LEU A 22 1.56 5.36 14.96
C LEU A 22 1.74 4.93 16.41
N ASN A 23 1.59 5.90 17.33
CA ASN A 23 1.71 5.65 18.76
C ASN A 23 0.58 4.72 19.23
N ASP A 24 0.92 3.69 19.99
CA ASP A 24 -0.03 2.72 20.52
C ASP A 24 -1.12 3.30 21.42
N ASN A 25 -0.87 4.42 22.09
CA ASN A 25 -1.86 5.09 22.92
C ASN A 25 -2.81 6.02 22.15
N LEU A 26 -2.51 6.30 20.87
CA LEU A 26 -3.37 7.11 20.01
C LEU A 26 -4.66 6.36 19.72
N LYS A 27 -5.79 7.06 19.75
CA LYS A 27 -7.07 6.52 19.26
C LYS A 27 -7.14 6.63 17.75
N VAL A 28 -7.94 5.76 17.12
CA VAL A 28 -8.17 5.81 15.67
C VAL A 28 -8.73 7.18 15.25
N GLU A 29 -9.71 7.74 15.98
CA GLU A 29 -10.26 9.06 15.70
C GLU A 29 -9.24 10.20 15.78
N GLU A 30 -8.27 10.10 16.69
CA GLU A 30 -7.18 11.07 16.82
C GLU A 30 -6.21 10.99 15.64
N ALA A 31 -5.94 9.77 15.14
CA ALA A 31 -5.16 9.57 13.93
C ALA A 31 -5.86 10.16 12.69
N LEU A 32 -7.17 10.00 12.58
CA LEU A 32 -7.97 10.62 11.51
C LEU A 32 -7.86 12.14 11.54
N THR A 33 -8.04 12.73 12.73
CA THR A 33 -7.92 14.19 12.93
C THR A 33 -6.52 14.68 12.57
N PHE A 34 -5.48 13.97 13.01
CA PHE A 34 -4.10 14.31 12.67
C PHE A 34 -3.86 14.32 11.15
N PHE A 35 -4.37 13.30 10.43
CA PHE A 35 -4.24 13.25 8.98
C PHE A 35 -5.03 14.37 8.29
N GLN A 36 -6.23 14.69 8.78
CA GLN A 36 -7.04 15.79 8.27
C GLN A 36 -6.37 17.15 8.44
N ASP A 37 -5.75 17.38 9.59
CA ASP A 37 -5.05 18.64 9.88
C ASP A 37 -3.76 18.79 9.07
N PHE A 38 -3.09 17.67 8.75
CA PHE A 38 -1.79 17.67 8.10
C PHE A 38 -1.87 17.61 6.57
N TYR A 39 -2.92 16.98 6.02
CA TYR A 39 -3.08 16.76 4.59
C TYR A 39 -4.40 17.35 4.08
N GLU A 40 -4.29 18.43 3.30
CA GLU A 40 -5.45 19.11 2.69
C GLU A 40 -6.27 18.18 1.79
N ASP A 41 -5.64 17.16 1.21
CA ASP A 41 -6.22 16.16 0.32
C ASP A 41 -6.81 14.93 1.04
N PHE A 42 -6.86 14.93 2.38
CA PHE A 42 -7.39 13.83 3.16
C PHE A 42 -8.92 13.81 3.15
N ASN A 43 -9.51 12.70 2.74
CA ASN A 43 -10.95 12.51 2.71
C ASN A 43 -11.43 11.78 3.97
N LEU A 44 -11.81 12.56 4.99
CA LEU A 44 -12.27 12.05 6.28
C LEU A 44 -13.52 11.16 6.16
N SER A 45 -14.48 11.53 5.30
CA SER A 45 -15.71 10.75 5.11
C SER A 45 -15.42 9.35 4.56
N LYS A 46 -14.50 9.27 3.59
CA LYS A 46 -14.02 8.00 3.04
C LYS A 46 -13.33 7.15 4.11
N ALA A 47 -12.49 7.75 4.94
CA ALA A 47 -11.81 7.04 6.03
C ALA A 47 -12.82 6.43 7.02
N TYR A 48 -13.83 7.19 7.43
CA TYR A 48 -14.88 6.67 8.30
C TYR A 48 -15.68 5.54 7.64
N GLN A 49 -16.00 5.64 6.35
CA GLN A 49 -16.72 4.59 5.63
C GLN A 49 -15.89 3.29 5.63
N LEU A 50 -14.62 3.35 5.25
CA LEU A 50 -13.74 2.17 5.22
C LEU A 50 -13.53 1.54 6.60
N LEU A 51 -13.44 2.33 7.66
CA LEU A 51 -13.37 1.83 9.04
C LEU A 51 -14.65 1.13 9.45
N ASN A 52 -15.81 1.70 9.09
CA ASN A 52 -17.12 1.10 9.37
C ASN A 52 -17.29 -0.23 8.63
N ASP A 53 -16.88 -0.33 7.37
CA ASP A 53 -16.94 -1.57 6.57
C ASP A 53 -16.13 -2.70 7.20
N LEU A 54 -15.10 -2.36 7.98
CA LEU A 54 -14.26 -3.31 8.73
C LEU A 54 -14.70 -3.52 10.18
N ASN A 55 -15.78 -2.88 10.62
CA ASN A 55 -16.23 -2.87 12.02
C ASN A 55 -15.12 -2.43 13.00
N ILE A 56 -14.27 -1.48 12.61
CA ILE A 56 -13.25 -0.89 13.48
C ILE A 56 -13.84 0.30 14.21
N ASN A 57 -13.86 0.22 15.55
CA ASN A 57 -14.34 1.32 16.37
C ASN A 57 -13.30 2.44 16.46
N VAL A 58 -13.67 3.63 16.02
CA VAL A 58 -12.78 4.81 16.00
C VAL A 58 -12.33 5.27 17.39
N LYS A 59 -13.04 4.87 18.45
CA LYS A 59 -12.67 5.19 19.83
C LYS A 59 -11.64 4.24 20.43
N ASP A 60 -11.32 3.14 19.75
CA ASP A 60 -10.29 2.22 20.20
C ASP A 60 -8.92 2.84 20.02
N SER A 61 -8.03 2.59 20.99
CA SER A 61 -6.62 2.93 20.87
C SER A 61 -5.87 1.87 20.07
N PHE A 62 -4.79 2.25 19.39
CA PHE A 62 -3.98 1.33 18.59
C PHE A 62 -3.50 0.13 19.40
N LYS A 63 -3.15 0.29 20.69
CA LYS A 63 -2.74 -0.82 21.57
C LYS A 63 -3.80 -1.90 21.73
N ASN A 64 -5.09 -1.55 21.60
CA ASN A 64 -6.22 -2.48 21.76
C ASN A 64 -6.59 -3.17 20.45
N LEU A 65 -6.07 -2.70 19.31
CA LEU A 65 -6.28 -3.33 18.01
C LEU A 65 -5.36 -4.54 17.83
N SER A 66 -5.88 -5.57 17.16
CA SER A 66 -5.02 -6.66 16.65
C SER A 66 -4.00 -6.11 15.66
N LYS A 67 -2.89 -6.84 15.44
CA LYS A 67 -1.88 -6.45 14.45
C LYS A 67 -2.51 -6.18 13.08
N GLY A 68 -3.35 -7.08 12.58
CA GLY A 68 -4.03 -6.91 11.29
C GLY A 68 -4.97 -5.70 11.25
N ASN A 69 -5.64 -5.35 12.35
CA ASN A 69 -6.47 -4.15 12.39
C ASN A 69 -5.62 -2.87 12.43
N LYS A 70 -4.46 -2.86 13.08
CA LYS A 70 -3.51 -1.74 13.02
C LYS A 70 -3.07 -1.49 11.58
N GLU A 71 -2.71 -2.55 10.84
CA GLU A 71 -2.30 -2.50 9.44
C GLU A 71 -3.42 -1.96 8.54
N LYS A 72 -4.65 -2.44 8.74
CA LYS A 72 -5.83 -1.95 8.02
C LYS A 72 -6.12 -0.47 8.28
N VAL A 73 -6.03 -0.02 9.54
CA VAL A 73 -6.22 1.41 9.87
C VAL A 73 -5.16 2.27 9.17
N GLN A 74 -3.89 1.87 9.19
CA GLN A 74 -2.83 2.61 8.50
C GLN A 74 -3.05 2.66 6.99
N LEU A 75 -3.45 1.54 6.38
CA LEU A 75 -3.81 1.52 4.95
C LEU A 75 -4.96 2.49 4.65
N ILE A 76 -6.01 2.49 5.50
CA ILE A 76 -7.16 3.40 5.33
C ILE A 76 -6.70 4.87 5.39
N LEU A 77 -5.84 5.23 6.33
CA LEU A 77 -5.29 6.59 6.42
C LEU A 77 -4.57 6.98 5.14
N VAL A 78 -3.72 6.10 4.61
CA VAL A 78 -2.96 6.32 3.37
C VAL A 78 -3.88 6.40 2.15
N MET A 79 -4.83 5.48 2.01
CA MET A 79 -5.73 5.40 0.85
C MET A 79 -6.87 6.43 0.89
N SER A 80 -7.07 7.10 2.02
CA SER A 80 -8.04 8.21 2.15
C SER A 80 -7.48 9.56 1.71
N ARG A 81 -6.21 9.63 1.35
CA ARG A 81 -5.61 10.79 0.66
C ARG A 81 -5.93 10.75 -0.84
N GLN A 82 -5.91 11.91 -1.50
CA GLN A 82 -6.01 12.06 -2.96
C GLN A 82 -4.62 12.36 -3.55
N ALA A 83 -3.69 11.42 -3.36
CA ALA A 83 -2.32 11.57 -3.82
C ALA A 83 -2.17 11.24 -5.32
N ASP A 84 -1.12 11.78 -5.96
CA ASP A 84 -0.72 11.41 -7.32
C ASP A 84 0.09 10.11 -7.35
N LEU A 85 0.78 9.80 -6.24
CA LEU A 85 1.60 8.60 -6.08
C LEU A 85 1.35 7.97 -4.71
N TYR A 86 0.97 6.70 -4.71
CA TYR A 86 0.96 5.87 -3.51
C TYR A 86 2.18 4.96 -3.54
N ILE A 87 2.93 4.93 -2.44
CA ILE A 87 4.05 4.03 -2.21
C ILE A 87 3.68 3.15 -1.03
N LEU A 88 3.52 1.86 -1.27
CA LEU A 88 3.03 0.88 -0.29
C LEU A 88 4.11 -0.18 -0.08
N ASP A 89 4.68 -0.20 1.13
CA ASP A 89 5.75 -1.13 1.49
C ASP A 89 5.15 -2.32 2.23
N GLU A 90 5.23 -3.51 1.64
CA GLU A 90 4.66 -4.78 2.13
C GLU A 90 3.19 -4.66 2.61
N PRO A 91 2.27 -4.06 1.83
CA PRO A 91 0.91 -3.76 2.31
C PRO A 91 0.06 -4.98 2.68
N ILE A 92 0.47 -6.17 2.25
CA ILE A 92 -0.18 -7.45 2.55
C ILE A 92 0.72 -8.39 3.35
N GLY A 93 1.89 -7.91 3.77
CA GLY A 93 2.84 -8.64 4.59
C GLY A 93 2.27 -8.92 5.99
N GLY A 94 2.36 -10.17 6.46
CA GLY A 94 1.88 -10.54 7.80
C GLY A 94 0.36 -10.55 7.99
N VAL A 95 -0.42 -10.28 6.93
CA VAL A 95 -1.89 -10.34 6.95
C VAL A 95 -2.38 -11.73 6.57
N ASP A 96 -3.47 -12.18 7.19
CA ASP A 96 -4.09 -13.45 6.82
C ASP A 96 -4.62 -13.45 5.37
N PRO A 97 -4.62 -14.60 4.68
CA PRO A 97 -5.01 -14.67 3.27
C PRO A 97 -6.39 -14.09 2.95
N ALA A 98 -7.37 -14.23 3.83
CA ALA A 98 -8.72 -13.71 3.61
C ALA A 98 -8.75 -12.18 3.64
N ALA A 99 -7.91 -11.56 4.46
CA ALA A 99 -7.80 -10.11 4.55
C ALA A 99 -6.97 -9.49 3.40
N ARG A 100 -6.10 -10.26 2.72
CA ARG A 100 -5.30 -9.78 1.58
C ARG A 100 -6.18 -9.29 0.44
N ASP A 101 -7.19 -10.06 0.07
CA ASP A 101 -8.16 -9.67 -0.98
C ASP A 101 -8.85 -8.34 -0.67
N TYR A 102 -9.22 -8.13 0.60
CA TYR A 102 -9.81 -6.86 1.01
C TYR A 102 -8.83 -5.70 0.86
N ILE A 103 -7.58 -5.89 1.29
CA ILE A 103 -6.53 -4.88 1.18
C ILE A 103 -6.28 -4.50 -0.29
N LEU A 104 -6.11 -5.49 -1.16
CA LEU A 104 -5.87 -5.27 -2.59
C LEU A 104 -7.05 -4.55 -3.26
N ARG A 105 -8.29 -4.96 -2.96
CA ARG A 105 -9.48 -4.23 -3.44
C ARG A 105 -9.52 -2.81 -2.92
N THR A 106 -9.20 -2.59 -1.65
CA THR A 106 -9.14 -1.24 -1.04
C THR A 106 -8.13 -0.36 -1.77
N ILE A 107 -6.94 -0.88 -2.08
CA ILE A 107 -5.93 -0.16 -2.84
C ILE A 107 -6.46 0.24 -4.22
N ILE A 108 -6.96 -0.73 -5.00
CA ILE A 108 -7.39 -0.49 -6.39
C ILE A 108 -8.61 0.43 -6.47
N GLN A 109 -9.61 0.24 -5.61
CA GLN A 109 -10.86 1.00 -5.66
C GLN A 109 -10.74 2.41 -5.07
N ASN A 110 -9.75 2.62 -4.19
CA ASN A 110 -9.65 3.87 -3.42
C ASN A 110 -8.49 4.78 -3.87
N ARG A 111 -7.65 4.37 -4.80
CA ARG A 111 -6.65 5.26 -5.40
C ARG A 111 -7.32 6.38 -6.22
N SER A 112 -6.65 7.52 -6.34
CA SER A 112 -7.11 8.59 -7.21
C SER A 112 -7.08 8.15 -8.69
N PRO A 113 -8.02 8.58 -9.55
CA PRO A 113 -8.16 8.06 -10.93
C PRO A 113 -6.91 8.19 -11.81
N HIS A 114 -6.08 9.21 -11.57
CA HIS A 114 -4.86 9.48 -12.33
C HIS A 114 -3.58 9.23 -11.54
N SER A 115 -3.70 8.50 -10.44
CA SER A 115 -2.54 8.19 -9.59
C SER A 115 -1.80 6.94 -10.06
N SER A 116 -0.52 6.87 -9.70
CA SER A 116 0.28 5.66 -9.76
C SER A 116 0.38 5.01 -8.39
N VAL A 117 0.48 3.68 -8.37
CA VAL A 117 0.71 2.91 -7.14
C VAL A 117 1.98 2.09 -7.32
N ILE A 118 2.92 2.22 -6.40
CA ILE A 118 4.11 1.38 -6.30
C ILE A 118 3.93 0.48 -5.07
N ILE A 119 4.03 -0.82 -5.26
CA ILE A 119 3.95 -1.82 -4.20
C ILE A 119 5.27 -2.57 -4.14
N SER A 120 5.97 -2.54 -3.00
CA SER A 120 7.06 -3.46 -2.71
C SER A 120 6.49 -4.67 -1.96
N THR A 121 6.79 -5.88 -2.42
CA THR A 121 6.37 -7.11 -1.76
C THR A 121 7.15 -8.32 -2.24
N HIS A 122 7.22 -9.33 -1.39
CA HIS A 122 7.69 -10.68 -1.74
C HIS A 122 6.52 -11.65 -2.03
N LEU A 123 5.27 -11.23 -1.82
CA LEU A 123 4.05 -12.02 -2.05
C LEU A 123 3.51 -11.80 -3.47
N ILE A 124 4.32 -12.14 -4.47
CA ILE A 124 4.08 -11.81 -5.88
C ILE A 124 2.79 -12.44 -6.39
N ALA A 125 2.55 -13.71 -6.07
CA ALA A 125 1.36 -14.43 -6.54
C ALA A 125 0.04 -13.74 -6.15
N ASP A 126 0.00 -13.11 -4.97
CA ASP A 126 -1.21 -12.42 -4.47
C ASP A 126 -1.50 -11.12 -5.25
N ILE A 127 -0.44 -10.39 -5.66
CA ILE A 127 -0.59 -9.09 -6.35
C ILE A 127 -0.53 -9.21 -7.88
N GLU A 128 -0.10 -10.31 -8.42
CA GLU A 128 0.10 -10.50 -9.87
C GLU A 128 -1.10 -10.11 -10.73
N PRO A 129 -2.37 -10.40 -10.32
CA PRO A 129 -3.54 -10.03 -11.12
C PRO A 129 -3.75 -8.53 -11.32
N ILE A 130 -3.15 -7.69 -10.48
CA ILE A 130 -3.35 -6.23 -10.49
C ILE A 130 -2.13 -5.46 -11.03
N LEU A 131 -1.06 -6.15 -11.45
CA LEU A 131 0.17 -5.51 -11.91
C LEU A 131 0.07 -5.05 -13.37
N ASP A 132 0.37 -3.76 -13.60
CA ASP A 132 0.62 -3.21 -14.93
C ASP A 132 2.09 -3.39 -15.32
N GLU A 133 3.00 -3.06 -14.41
CA GLU A 133 4.46 -3.12 -14.60
C GLU A 133 5.15 -3.84 -13.44
N VAL A 134 6.31 -4.41 -13.72
CA VAL A 134 7.13 -5.16 -12.76
C VAL A 134 8.55 -4.61 -12.76
N ILE A 135 9.11 -4.43 -11.57
CA ILE A 135 10.51 -4.07 -11.36
C ILE A 135 11.13 -5.13 -10.44
N PHE A 136 12.11 -5.89 -10.94
CA PHE A 136 12.93 -6.78 -10.11
C PHE A 136 14.21 -6.07 -9.70
N ILE A 137 14.45 -6.00 -8.39
CA ILE A 137 15.62 -5.33 -7.81
C ILE A 137 16.49 -6.37 -7.11
N ASN A 138 17.79 -6.34 -7.37
CA ASN A 138 18.78 -7.15 -6.67
C ASN A 138 20.01 -6.31 -6.34
N GLN A 139 20.46 -6.34 -5.10
CA GLN A 139 21.66 -5.63 -4.61
C GLN A 139 21.71 -4.15 -5.04
N GLY A 140 20.57 -3.46 -4.99
CA GLY A 140 20.45 -2.05 -5.35
C GLY A 140 20.41 -1.76 -6.86
N SER A 141 20.38 -2.81 -7.71
CA SER A 141 20.30 -2.68 -9.17
C SER A 141 18.99 -3.22 -9.70
N ILE A 142 18.44 -2.55 -10.73
CA ILE A 142 17.26 -3.03 -11.45
C ILE A 142 17.70 -4.12 -12.43
N LEU A 143 17.19 -5.33 -12.25
CA LEU A 143 17.42 -6.46 -13.16
C LEU A 143 16.41 -6.49 -14.31
N ILE A 144 15.15 -6.22 -14.00
CA ILE A 144 14.04 -6.21 -14.96
C ILE A 144 13.16 -5.01 -14.64
N HIS A 145 12.76 -4.28 -15.68
CA HIS A 145 11.67 -3.31 -15.62
C HIS A 145 10.86 -3.46 -16.89
N GLU A 146 9.66 -3.99 -16.78
CA GLU A 146 8.83 -4.33 -17.95
C GLU A 146 7.35 -4.42 -17.60
N ASN A 147 6.50 -4.25 -18.62
CA ASN A 147 5.07 -4.51 -18.52
C ASN A 147 4.82 -5.99 -18.16
N ALA A 148 3.93 -6.23 -17.18
CA ALA A 148 3.67 -7.57 -16.64
C ALA A 148 3.09 -8.53 -17.69
N ALA A 149 2.23 -8.05 -18.60
CA ALA A 149 1.67 -8.89 -19.67
C ALA A 149 2.76 -9.31 -20.67
N ASN A 150 3.65 -8.39 -21.06
CA ASN A 150 4.76 -8.69 -21.96
C ASN A 150 5.74 -9.69 -21.34
N LEU A 151 6.02 -9.52 -20.04
CA LEU A 151 6.91 -10.43 -19.32
C LEU A 151 6.33 -11.85 -19.28
N ARG A 152 5.04 -12.00 -18.93
CA ARG A 152 4.32 -13.29 -18.98
C ARG A 152 4.33 -13.91 -20.38
N GLN A 153 4.09 -13.10 -21.40
CA GLN A 153 4.09 -13.59 -22.78
C GLN A 153 5.47 -14.07 -23.25
N ARG A 154 6.53 -13.35 -22.87
CA ARG A 154 7.91 -13.70 -23.25
C ARG A 154 8.37 -15.01 -22.61
N TYR A 155 8.10 -15.19 -21.32
CA TYR A 155 8.59 -16.34 -20.57
C TYR A 155 7.59 -17.52 -20.54
N GLN A 156 6.34 -17.31 -20.97
CA GLN A 156 5.24 -18.29 -20.86
C GLN A 156 5.06 -18.82 -19.43
N GLN A 157 5.28 -17.94 -18.44
CA GLN A 157 5.25 -18.22 -17.00
C GLN A 157 4.57 -17.06 -16.25
N SER A 158 4.15 -17.33 -15.01
CA SER A 158 3.69 -16.29 -14.08
C SER A 158 4.85 -15.40 -13.63
N ILE A 159 4.54 -14.21 -13.15
CA ILE A 159 5.56 -13.30 -12.58
C ILE A 159 6.24 -13.93 -11.37
N ASP A 160 5.50 -14.67 -10.54
CA ASP A 160 6.05 -15.39 -9.39
C ASP A 160 7.06 -16.48 -9.83
N GLU A 161 6.75 -17.25 -10.88
CA GLU A 161 7.67 -18.26 -11.42
C GLU A 161 8.94 -17.63 -12.01
N ILE A 162 8.79 -16.52 -12.76
CA ILE A 162 9.92 -15.78 -13.34
C ILE A 162 10.80 -15.25 -12.21
N PHE A 163 10.21 -14.65 -11.17
CA PHE A 163 10.94 -14.16 -10.00
C PHE A 163 11.73 -15.28 -9.34
N ARG A 164 11.09 -16.41 -9.02
CA ARG A 164 11.74 -17.58 -8.41
C ARG A 164 12.88 -18.12 -9.26
N TYR A 165 12.74 -18.12 -10.58
CA TYR A 165 13.81 -18.54 -11.48
C TYR A 165 15.00 -17.59 -11.43
N GLN A 166 14.76 -16.27 -11.49
CA GLN A 166 15.81 -15.26 -11.47
C GLN A 166 16.61 -15.22 -10.16
N PHE A 167 15.95 -15.54 -9.03
CA PHE A 167 16.55 -15.46 -7.70
C PHE A 167 16.89 -16.84 -7.09
N ARG A 168 16.77 -17.96 -7.83
CA ARG A 168 17.14 -19.32 -7.36
C ARG A 168 18.63 -19.55 -7.14
N LEU A 169 19.48 -18.67 -7.60
CA LEU A 169 20.93 -18.86 -7.59
C LEU A 169 21.64 -18.05 -6.48
N TYR A 170 20.89 -17.58 -5.49
CA TYR A 170 21.45 -16.80 -4.38
C TYR A 170 21.01 -17.33 -3.02
#